data_d89ce8afd6c28e7f5c495971744f25af
#
_entry.id   d89ce8afd6c28e7f5c495971744f25af
#
_cell.length_a   1.000
_cell.length_b   1.000
_cell.length_c   1.000
_cell.angle_alpha   90.00
_cell.angle_beta   90.00
_cell.angle_gamma   90.00
#
_symmetry.space_group_name_H-M   'P 1'
#
loop_
_entity.id
_entity.type
_entity.pdbx_description
1 polymer ?
#
loop_
_entity_poly.entity_id
_entity_poly.type
_entity_poly.pdbx_seq_one_letter_code
_entity_poly.pdbx_strand_id
1 'polypeptide(L)'
;MPQQSTIEQIKRQLQVAKKVAIIGHQNPDGDALGALLAFYEILKFWQKESIVFCTTPASQTFEFLTNYNQLVHDPLVFSEQEFDTIIVLDSGTLAYAGIDQILADLSYKPTIINIDHHQSNDFYGQINFINTKASSTCEIVFELARQWQVPINKDMATALLNGIVTDTSGLTNPATTDRSLLIAGLLMKYGANFKKISAYNVRTKEPKMLKIWGLAMQRIVYDPQLHSITTFLTLTDFANLQVDENKLEGLSNFLSGLKDVNFTLLLTEKEGGLIKGSFRTIHDHIDVGALAQKLGGGGHQKAAGFVIKGKLVYNDGEIMVIQN
;
A
#
# COMPACT_ATOMS: atom_id res chain seq x y z
N MET A 1 17.44 -16.45 -14.40
CA MET A 1 16.80 -17.42 -15.33
C MET A 1 15.37 -17.83 -14.92
N PRO A 2 14.99 -18.16 -13.66
CA PRO A 2 13.59 -18.49 -13.35
C PRO A 2 12.62 -17.32 -13.63
N GLN A 3 12.99 -16.11 -13.28
CA GLN A 3 12.13 -14.93 -13.50
C GLN A 3 11.83 -14.65 -14.98
N GLN A 4 12.80 -14.83 -15.89
CA GLN A 4 12.59 -14.62 -17.31
C GLN A 4 11.57 -15.62 -17.88
N SER A 5 11.59 -16.87 -17.44
CA SER A 5 10.60 -17.87 -17.85
C SER A 5 9.20 -17.53 -17.38
N THR A 6 9.05 -16.98 -16.17
CA THR A 6 7.76 -16.55 -15.61
C THR A 6 7.20 -15.35 -16.37
N ILE A 7 8.04 -14.37 -16.71
CA ILE A 7 7.62 -13.19 -17.51
C ILE A 7 7.08 -13.62 -18.89
N GLU A 8 7.75 -14.57 -19.55
CA GLU A 8 7.27 -15.12 -20.81
C GLU A 8 5.99 -15.96 -20.65
N GLN A 9 5.84 -16.66 -19.53
CA GLN A 9 4.60 -17.39 -19.21
C GLN A 9 3.43 -16.45 -19.01
N ILE A 10 3.60 -15.35 -18.27
CA ILE A 10 2.59 -14.30 -18.11
C ILE A 10 2.20 -13.74 -19.48
N LYS A 11 3.19 -13.35 -20.30
CA LYS A 11 2.95 -12.80 -21.62
C LYS A 11 2.11 -13.75 -22.50
N ARG A 12 2.47 -15.04 -22.53
CA ARG A 12 1.74 -16.06 -23.30
C ARG A 12 0.31 -16.21 -22.79
N GLN A 13 0.08 -16.26 -21.48
CA GLN A 13 -1.26 -16.32 -20.90
C GLN A 13 -2.09 -15.13 -21.32
N LEU A 14 -1.53 -13.92 -21.26
CA LEU A 14 -2.23 -12.70 -21.66
C LEU A 14 -2.47 -12.62 -23.18
N GLN A 15 -1.61 -13.20 -23.99
CA GLN A 15 -1.81 -13.25 -25.44
C GLN A 15 -3.02 -14.09 -25.82
N VAL A 16 -3.26 -15.22 -25.13
CA VAL A 16 -4.40 -16.11 -25.38
C VAL A 16 -5.67 -15.68 -24.65
N ALA A 17 -5.55 -14.90 -23.59
CA ALA A 17 -6.66 -14.38 -22.81
C ALA A 17 -7.61 -13.56 -23.69
N LYS A 18 -8.92 -13.78 -23.50
CA LYS A 18 -9.99 -13.00 -24.16
C LYS A 18 -10.44 -11.87 -23.27
N LYS A 19 -10.70 -12.18 -22.00
CA LYS A 19 -11.22 -11.24 -21.02
C LYS A 19 -10.44 -11.32 -19.69
N VAL A 20 -9.90 -10.20 -19.24
CA VAL A 20 -8.99 -10.13 -18.12
C VAL A 20 -9.57 -9.24 -17.01
N ALA A 21 -9.58 -9.72 -15.77
CA ALA A 21 -9.80 -8.86 -14.60
C ALA A 21 -8.44 -8.52 -13.94
N ILE A 22 -8.18 -7.24 -13.71
CA ILE A 22 -7.01 -6.74 -12.98
C ILE A 22 -7.49 -6.33 -11.60
N ILE A 23 -6.93 -6.92 -10.55
CA ILE A 23 -7.42 -6.79 -9.17
C ILE A 23 -6.30 -6.29 -8.27
N GLY A 24 -6.60 -5.30 -7.42
CA GLY A 24 -5.73 -4.83 -6.34
C GLY A 24 -6.25 -5.21 -4.96
N HIS A 25 -5.49 -4.89 -3.93
CA HIS A 25 -5.91 -5.14 -2.54
C HIS A 25 -7.05 -4.21 -2.09
N GLN A 26 -7.68 -4.57 -0.96
CA GLN A 26 -8.68 -3.72 -0.29
C GLN A 26 -8.03 -2.41 0.17
N ASN A 27 -8.80 -1.30 0.09
CA ASN A 27 -8.32 0.05 0.40
C ASN A 27 -7.02 0.37 -0.38
N PRO A 28 -7.09 0.33 -1.72
CA PRO A 28 -5.90 0.44 -2.57
C PRO A 28 -5.18 1.75 -2.33
N ASP A 29 -3.90 1.64 -2.11
CA ASP A 29 -2.98 2.77 -1.96
C ASP A 29 -2.43 3.25 -3.31
N GLY A 30 -1.37 4.08 -3.27
CA GLY A 30 -0.80 4.64 -4.49
C GLY A 30 -0.05 3.62 -5.34
N ASP A 31 0.50 2.54 -4.73
CA ASP A 31 1.19 1.49 -5.49
C ASP A 31 0.20 0.53 -6.13
N ALA A 32 -0.77 0.03 -5.37
CA ALA A 32 -1.84 -0.80 -5.92
C ALA A 32 -2.54 -0.11 -7.09
N LEU A 33 -2.99 1.15 -6.91
CA LEU A 33 -3.67 1.89 -7.98
C LEU A 33 -2.76 2.20 -9.17
N GLY A 34 -1.52 2.60 -8.90
CA GLY A 34 -0.54 2.85 -9.94
C GLY A 34 -0.28 1.61 -10.79
N ALA A 35 -0.10 0.46 -10.15
CA ALA A 35 0.11 -0.82 -10.82
C ALA A 35 -1.11 -1.26 -11.63
N LEU A 36 -2.33 -1.16 -11.05
CA LEU A 36 -3.59 -1.49 -11.72
C LEU A 36 -3.79 -0.67 -13.00
N LEU A 37 -3.69 0.66 -12.89
CA LEU A 37 -3.97 1.57 -13.99
C LEU A 37 -2.88 1.50 -15.07
N ALA A 38 -1.63 1.26 -14.69
CA ALA A 38 -0.55 1.03 -15.64
C ALA A 38 -0.70 -0.31 -16.36
N PHE A 39 -1.11 -1.37 -15.65
CA PHE A 39 -1.35 -2.67 -16.28
C PHE A 39 -2.57 -2.65 -17.20
N TYR A 40 -3.60 -1.89 -16.84
CA TYR A 40 -4.73 -1.62 -17.73
C TYR A 40 -4.30 -1.00 -19.06
N GLU A 41 -3.38 -0.03 -19.03
CA GLU A 41 -2.81 0.56 -20.24
C GLU A 41 -2.02 -0.46 -21.08
N ILE A 42 -1.33 -1.43 -20.45
CA ILE A 42 -0.68 -2.55 -21.16
C ILE A 42 -1.71 -3.39 -21.92
N LEU A 43 -2.78 -3.80 -21.23
CA LEU A 43 -3.84 -4.62 -21.82
C LEU A 43 -4.58 -3.86 -22.94
N LYS A 44 -4.83 -2.58 -22.75
CA LYS A 44 -5.41 -1.71 -23.75
C LYS A 44 -4.52 -1.58 -25.01
N PHE A 45 -3.19 -1.44 -24.85
CA PHE A 45 -2.26 -1.47 -25.96
C PHE A 45 -2.34 -2.79 -26.75
N TRP A 46 -2.53 -3.92 -26.05
CA TRP A 46 -2.73 -5.22 -26.68
C TRP A 46 -4.17 -5.49 -27.13
N GLN A 47 -5.05 -4.49 -27.03
CA GLN A 47 -6.47 -4.58 -27.41
C GLN A 47 -7.20 -5.72 -26.67
N LYS A 48 -6.87 -5.95 -25.40
CA LYS A 48 -7.53 -6.95 -24.56
C LYS A 48 -8.74 -6.34 -23.84
N GLU A 49 -9.85 -7.07 -23.86
CA GLU A 49 -10.99 -6.71 -23.03
C GLU A 49 -10.61 -6.89 -21.55
N SER A 50 -10.72 -5.83 -20.76
CA SER A 50 -10.30 -5.89 -19.37
C SER A 50 -11.08 -4.92 -18.49
N ILE A 51 -11.19 -5.31 -17.20
CA ILE A 51 -11.70 -4.46 -16.13
C ILE A 51 -10.63 -4.24 -15.06
N VAL A 52 -10.77 -3.16 -14.32
CA VAL A 52 -9.96 -2.89 -13.12
C VAL A 52 -10.88 -2.97 -11.91
N PHE A 53 -10.55 -3.82 -10.96
CA PHE A 53 -11.43 -4.12 -9.83
C PHE A 53 -10.70 -3.96 -8.48
N CYS A 54 -11.38 -3.35 -7.52
CA CYS A 54 -11.03 -3.37 -6.10
C CYS A 54 -12.33 -3.51 -5.29
N THR A 55 -12.34 -4.36 -4.29
CA THR A 55 -13.52 -4.58 -3.44
C THR A 55 -13.96 -3.35 -2.64
N THR A 56 -13.04 -2.41 -2.43
CA THR A 56 -13.32 -1.13 -1.76
C THR A 56 -13.02 0.03 -2.67
N PRO A 57 -13.76 1.15 -2.58
CA PRO A 57 -13.46 2.36 -3.32
C PRO A 57 -12.06 2.88 -3.02
N ALA A 58 -11.36 3.30 -4.06
CA ALA A 58 -10.10 4.00 -3.90
C ALA A 58 -10.32 5.42 -3.33
N SER A 59 -9.32 5.93 -2.62
CA SER A 59 -9.36 7.31 -2.13
C SER A 59 -9.48 8.30 -3.28
N GLN A 60 -10.41 9.25 -3.18
CA GLN A 60 -10.59 10.35 -4.14
C GLN A 60 -9.31 11.14 -4.40
N THR A 61 -8.39 10.99 -3.51
CA THR A 61 -7.10 11.58 -3.55
C THR A 61 -6.31 11.14 -4.77
N PHE A 62 -6.62 10.02 -5.39
CA PHE A 62 -6.01 9.51 -6.61
C PHE A 62 -6.80 9.80 -7.89
N GLU A 63 -7.87 10.61 -7.83
CA GLU A 63 -8.65 10.99 -9.03
C GLU A 63 -7.84 11.67 -10.13
N PHE A 64 -6.65 12.17 -9.80
CA PHE A 64 -5.75 12.76 -10.79
C PHE A 64 -5.11 11.73 -11.72
N LEU A 65 -5.16 10.45 -11.38
CA LEU A 65 -4.67 9.36 -12.23
C LEU A 65 -5.67 9.10 -13.36
N THR A 66 -5.16 9.04 -14.58
CA THR A 66 -5.97 8.68 -15.75
C THR A 66 -6.55 7.28 -15.59
N ASN A 67 -7.79 7.09 -16.02
CA ASN A 67 -8.57 5.86 -15.86
C ASN A 67 -8.99 5.54 -14.41
N TYR A 68 -8.82 6.42 -13.43
CA TYR A 68 -9.32 6.22 -12.07
C TYR A 68 -10.82 5.85 -12.06
N ASN A 69 -11.63 6.49 -12.90
CA ASN A 69 -13.07 6.23 -13.02
C ASN A 69 -13.41 4.88 -13.70
N GLN A 70 -12.42 4.10 -14.13
CA GLN A 70 -12.62 2.76 -14.67
C GLN A 70 -12.61 1.68 -13.58
N LEU A 71 -12.34 2.05 -12.31
CA LEU A 71 -12.39 1.10 -11.21
C LEU A 71 -13.82 0.65 -10.95
N VAL A 72 -14.00 -0.66 -10.92
CA VAL A 72 -15.23 -1.35 -10.58
C VAL A 72 -15.12 -1.86 -9.15
N HIS A 73 -16.21 -1.74 -8.38
CA HIS A 73 -16.26 -2.18 -6.97
C HIS A 73 -17.37 -3.19 -6.70
N ASP A 74 -18.30 -3.36 -7.67
CA ASP A 74 -19.42 -4.30 -7.53
C ASP A 74 -18.95 -5.73 -7.85
N PRO A 75 -18.96 -6.66 -6.88
CA PRO A 75 -18.54 -8.03 -7.11
C PRO A 75 -19.47 -8.81 -8.05
N LEU A 76 -20.68 -8.33 -8.30
CA LEU A 76 -21.62 -8.94 -9.26
C LEU A 76 -21.02 -9.04 -10.67
N VAL A 77 -20.03 -8.20 -11.00
CA VAL A 77 -19.33 -8.26 -12.30
C VAL A 77 -18.74 -9.65 -12.58
N PHE A 78 -18.36 -10.42 -11.55
CA PHE A 78 -17.80 -11.76 -11.69
C PHE A 78 -18.86 -12.87 -11.90
N SER A 79 -20.12 -12.59 -11.57
CA SER A 79 -21.25 -13.47 -11.87
C SER A 79 -21.92 -13.14 -13.21
N GLU A 80 -21.83 -11.88 -13.63
CA GLU A 80 -22.40 -11.40 -14.90
C GLU A 80 -21.48 -11.65 -16.10
N GLN A 81 -20.19 -11.81 -15.85
CA GLN A 81 -19.15 -11.95 -16.88
C GLN A 81 -18.12 -12.99 -16.48
N GLU A 82 -17.71 -13.83 -17.42
CA GLU A 82 -16.60 -14.76 -17.20
C GLU A 82 -15.27 -14.15 -17.62
N PHE A 83 -14.27 -14.27 -16.74
CA PHE A 83 -12.89 -13.86 -16.99
C PHE A 83 -12.03 -15.11 -17.12
N ASP A 84 -11.35 -15.29 -18.24
CA ASP A 84 -10.44 -16.43 -18.41
C ASP A 84 -9.11 -16.25 -17.67
N THR A 85 -8.77 -14.99 -17.37
CA THR A 85 -7.56 -14.64 -16.65
C THR A 85 -7.84 -13.53 -15.61
N ILE A 86 -7.37 -13.76 -14.39
CA ILE A 86 -7.38 -12.78 -13.30
C ILE A 86 -5.94 -12.46 -12.93
N ILE A 87 -5.60 -11.18 -12.95
CA ILE A 87 -4.29 -10.68 -12.51
C ILE A 87 -4.49 -10.00 -11.18
N VAL A 88 -3.82 -10.46 -10.15
CA VAL A 88 -3.81 -9.80 -8.84
C VAL A 88 -2.47 -9.10 -8.67
N LEU A 89 -2.53 -7.79 -8.46
CA LEU A 89 -1.38 -6.92 -8.29
C LEU A 89 -1.32 -6.41 -6.86
N ASP A 90 -0.12 -6.39 -6.30
CA ASP A 90 0.16 -5.75 -5.03
C ASP A 90 -0.66 -6.32 -3.85
N SER A 91 -0.75 -7.64 -3.79
CA SER A 91 -1.47 -8.31 -2.71
C SER A 91 -0.79 -9.62 -2.30
N GLY A 92 -0.41 -9.71 -1.04
CA GLY A 92 0.25 -10.89 -0.49
C GLY A 92 -0.67 -12.12 -0.39
N THR A 93 -1.99 -11.93 -0.31
CA THR A 93 -2.99 -13.01 -0.20
C THR A 93 -4.28 -12.66 -0.93
N LEU A 94 -5.07 -13.67 -1.32
CA LEU A 94 -6.41 -13.45 -1.89
C LEU A 94 -7.37 -12.80 -0.89
N ALA A 95 -7.24 -13.11 0.39
CA ALA A 95 -8.03 -12.50 1.46
C ALA A 95 -7.72 -11.01 1.61
N TYR A 96 -6.46 -10.59 1.47
CA TYR A 96 -6.07 -9.17 1.48
C TYR A 96 -6.58 -8.43 0.24
N ALA A 97 -6.65 -9.11 -0.92
CA ALA A 97 -7.34 -8.59 -2.10
C ALA A 97 -8.88 -8.55 -1.93
N GLY A 98 -9.44 -9.28 -0.95
CA GLY A 98 -10.87 -9.37 -0.69
C GLY A 98 -11.64 -10.18 -1.74
N ILE A 99 -10.97 -11.09 -2.43
CA ILE A 99 -11.57 -11.87 -3.54
C ILE A 99 -11.56 -13.37 -3.29
N ASP A 100 -11.09 -13.84 -2.16
CA ASP A 100 -11.03 -15.26 -1.81
C ASP A 100 -12.43 -15.93 -1.90
N GLN A 101 -13.44 -15.30 -1.30
CA GLN A 101 -14.81 -15.81 -1.37
C GLN A 101 -15.41 -15.67 -2.79
N ILE A 102 -15.14 -14.54 -3.47
CA ILE A 102 -15.60 -14.33 -4.86
C ILE A 102 -15.08 -15.46 -5.74
N LEU A 103 -13.78 -15.79 -5.64
CA LEU A 103 -13.17 -16.87 -6.44
C LEU A 103 -13.72 -18.26 -6.07
N ALA A 104 -14.05 -18.49 -4.79
CA ALA A 104 -14.62 -19.75 -4.33
C ALA A 104 -16.03 -19.99 -4.89
N ASP A 105 -16.80 -18.91 -5.11
CA ASP A 105 -18.19 -18.95 -5.58
C ASP A 105 -18.31 -18.94 -7.11
N LEU A 106 -17.18 -18.79 -7.86
CA LEU A 106 -17.22 -18.80 -9.32
C LEU A 106 -17.63 -20.15 -9.90
N SER A 107 -18.55 -20.13 -10.87
CA SER A 107 -18.93 -21.31 -11.67
C SER A 107 -17.89 -21.72 -12.72
N TYR A 108 -16.88 -20.87 -12.96
CA TYR A 108 -15.80 -21.07 -13.92
C TYR A 108 -14.43 -20.97 -13.22
N LYS A 109 -13.36 -21.37 -13.88
CA LYS A 109 -11.99 -21.39 -13.32
C LYS A 109 -11.05 -20.51 -14.13
N PRO A 110 -10.80 -19.26 -13.71
CA PRO A 110 -9.82 -18.42 -14.36
C PRO A 110 -8.38 -18.85 -14.04
N THR A 111 -7.46 -18.53 -14.92
CA THR A 111 -6.03 -18.58 -14.59
C THR A 111 -5.68 -17.36 -13.73
N ILE A 112 -5.18 -17.58 -12.51
CA ILE A 112 -4.76 -16.51 -11.61
C ILE A 112 -3.28 -16.23 -11.78
N ILE A 113 -2.94 -14.99 -12.10
CA ILE A 113 -1.58 -14.46 -12.17
C ILE A 113 -1.39 -13.55 -10.96
N ASN A 114 -0.36 -13.81 -10.16
CA ASN A 114 -0.01 -13.02 -8.98
C ASN A 114 1.30 -12.27 -9.25
N ILE A 115 1.28 -10.95 -9.18
CA ILE A 115 2.44 -10.07 -9.37
C ILE A 115 2.56 -9.16 -8.15
N ASP A 116 3.64 -9.30 -7.38
CA ASP A 116 3.75 -8.64 -6.09
C ASP A 116 5.22 -8.44 -5.67
N HIS A 117 5.45 -7.56 -4.70
CA HIS A 117 6.76 -7.31 -4.12
C HIS A 117 6.85 -7.67 -2.63
N HIS A 118 5.73 -8.05 -1.99
CA HIS A 118 5.68 -8.35 -0.57
C HIS A 118 6.38 -9.66 -0.20
N GLN A 119 7.20 -9.64 0.87
CA GLN A 119 7.87 -10.84 1.41
C GLN A 119 6.87 -11.85 2.01
N SER A 120 5.70 -11.36 2.45
CA SER A 120 4.63 -12.16 3.04
C SER A 120 3.71 -12.82 2.01
N ASN A 121 4.04 -12.76 0.72
CA ASN A 121 3.21 -13.34 -0.34
C ASN A 121 3.16 -14.86 -0.22
N ASP A 122 1.96 -15.45 -0.29
CA ASP A 122 1.71 -16.90 -0.14
C ASP A 122 1.67 -17.68 -1.47
N PHE A 123 2.03 -17.04 -2.58
CA PHE A 123 2.15 -17.65 -3.92
C PHE A 123 0.86 -18.32 -4.41
N TYR A 124 -0.29 -17.72 -4.20
CA TYR A 124 -1.63 -18.25 -4.47
C TYR A 124 -2.00 -18.39 -5.97
N GLY A 125 -1.25 -17.76 -6.86
CA GLY A 125 -1.51 -17.84 -8.31
C GLY A 125 -1.03 -19.14 -8.96
N GLN A 126 -1.64 -19.51 -10.08
CA GLN A 126 -1.06 -20.52 -10.96
C GLN A 126 0.24 -20.02 -11.60
N ILE A 127 0.34 -18.70 -11.79
CA ILE A 127 1.56 -18.03 -12.24
C ILE A 127 1.90 -16.96 -11.21
N ASN A 128 3.08 -17.06 -10.58
CA ASN A 128 3.51 -16.13 -9.54
C ASN A 128 4.80 -15.42 -9.97
N PHE A 129 4.78 -14.10 -10.00
CA PHE A 129 5.93 -13.25 -10.23
C PHE A 129 6.15 -12.35 -9.01
N ILE A 130 6.87 -12.85 -8.04
CA ILE A 130 7.14 -12.14 -6.79
C ILE A 130 8.59 -11.66 -6.79
N ASN A 131 8.77 -10.34 -6.66
CA ASN A 131 10.09 -9.71 -6.59
C ASN A 131 10.24 -8.86 -5.34
N THR A 132 10.64 -9.48 -4.25
CA THR A 132 10.82 -8.82 -2.93
C THR A 132 11.98 -7.81 -2.87
N LYS A 133 12.74 -7.66 -3.96
CA LYS A 133 13.80 -6.64 -4.10
C LYS A 133 13.30 -5.38 -4.79
N ALA A 134 12.14 -5.42 -5.41
CA ALA A 134 11.52 -4.25 -6.00
C ALA A 134 11.01 -3.33 -4.90
N SER A 135 11.14 -2.04 -5.11
CA SER A 135 10.65 -1.02 -4.17
C SER A 135 9.13 -0.94 -4.11
N SER A 136 8.46 -1.47 -5.12
CA SER A 136 7.00 -1.41 -5.31
C SER A 136 6.55 -2.35 -6.42
N THR A 137 5.27 -2.68 -6.47
CA THR A 137 4.67 -3.42 -7.60
C THR A 137 4.69 -2.58 -8.89
N CYS A 138 4.62 -1.25 -8.79
CA CYS A 138 4.80 -0.35 -9.93
C CYS A 138 6.19 -0.46 -10.59
N GLU A 139 7.25 -0.69 -9.81
CA GLU A 139 8.58 -0.99 -10.36
C GLU A 139 8.55 -2.26 -11.21
N ILE A 140 7.88 -3.31 -10.73
CA ILE A 140 7.72 -4.58 -11.46
C ILE A 140 6.94 -4.36 -12.76
N VAL A 141 5.81 -3.66 -12.71
CA VAL A 141 4.97 -3.39 -13.89
C VAL A 141 5.73 -2.56 -14.92
N PHE A 142 6.56 -1.60 -14.49
CA PHE A 142 7.45 -0.85 -15.40
C PHE A 142 8.40 -1.78 -16.15
N GLU A 143 9.04 -2.72 -15.45
CA GLU A 143 9.97 -3.66 -16.07
C GLU A 143 9.26 -4.61 -17.04
N LEU A 144 8.07 -5.09 -16.68
CA LEU A 144 7.25 -5.92 -17.56
C LEU A 144 6.90 -5.16 -18.84
N ALA A 145 6.44 -3.92 -18.73
CA ALA A 145 6.12 -3.08 -19.90
C ALA A 145 7.33 -2.91 -20.83
N ARG A 146 8.50 -2.66 -20.25
CA ARG A 146 9.74 -2.51 -21.03
C ARG A 146 10.16 -3.82 -21.73
N GLN A 147 10.13 -4.94 -21.02
CA GLN A 147 10.49 -6.23 -21.60
C GLN A 147 9.51 -6.67 -22.70
N TRP A 148 8.24 -6.33 -22.55
CA TRP A 148 7.21 -6.59 -23.55
C TRP A 148 7.17 -5.55 -24.67
N GLN A 149 8.04 -4.54 -24.63
CA GLN A 149 8.11 -3.45 -25.61
C GLN A 149 6.79 -2.67 -25.73
N VAL A 150 6.06 -2.54 -24.62
CA VAL A 150 4.87 -1.70 -24.55
C VAL A 150 5.31 -0.24 -24.39
N PRO A 151 4.84 0.69 -25.24
CA PRO A 151 5.16 2.10 -25.10
C PRO A 151 4.62 2.66 -23.80
N ILE A 152 5.47 3.29 -22.99
CA ILE A 152 5.07 3.97 -21.78
C ILE A 152 4.66 5.39 -22.12
N ASN A 153 3.36 5.66 -22.14
CA ASN A 153 2.80 6.98 -22.33
C ASN A 153 2.82 7.80 -21.03
N LYS A 154 2.46 9.08 -21.12
CA LYS A 154 2.45 10.00 -19.97
C LYS A 154 1.56 9.53 -18.82
N ASP A 155 0.41 8.95 -19.13
CA ASP A 155 -0.58 8.53 -18.13
C ASP A 155 -0.09 7.30 -17.38
N MET A 156 0.39 6.29 -18.09
CA MET A 156 1.06 5.12 -17.53
C MET A 156 2.28 5.52 -16.70
N ALA A 157 3.12 6.44 -17.20
CA ALA A 157 4.28 6.95 -16.48
C ALA A 157 3.87 7.66 -15.19
N THR A 158 2.77 8.41 -15.20
CA THR A 158 2.26 9.09 -13.98
C THR A 158 1.75 8.07 -12.95
N ALA A 159 1.01 7.04 -13.39
CA ALA A 159 0.51 5.99 -12.50
C ALA A 159 1.67 5.21 -11.85
N LEU A 160 2.64 4.76 -12.65
CA LEU A 160 3.82 4.03 -12.15
C LEU A 160 4.66 4.87 -11.20
N LEU A 161 4.92 6.14 -11.54
CA LEU A 161 5.69 7.04 -10.67
C LEU A 161 4.96 7.32 -9.36
N ASN A 162 3.62 7.42 -9.38
CA ASN A 162 2.82 7.58 -8.18
C ASN A 162 3.04 6.41 -7.21
N GLY A 163 2.99 5.17 -7.68
CA GLY A 163 3.20 4.00 -6.82
C GLY A 163 4.62 3.94 -6.25
N ILE A 164 5.64 4.12 -7.07
CA ILE A 164 7.04 4.16 -6.60
C ILE A 164 7.22 5.23 -5.51
N VAL A 165 6.68 6.45 -5.73
CA VAL A 165 6.79 7.55 -4.76
C VAL A 165 6.02 7.25 -3.47
N THR A 166 4.86 6.60 -3.57
CA THR A 166 4.05 6.24 -2.39
C THR A 166 4.77 5.21 -1.52
N ASP A 167 5.21 4.12 -2.10
CA ASP A 167 5.84 3.01 -1.37
C ASP A 167 7.22 3.35 -0.82
N THR A 168 7.93 4.24 -1.50
CA THR A 168 9.22 4.73 -1.04
C THR A 168 9.12 5.96 -0.13
N SER A 169 7.92 6.36 0.28
CA SER A 169 7.68 7.58 1.09
C SER A 169 8.34 8.83 0.47
N GLY A 170 8.18 9.01 -0.83
CA GLY A 170 8.81 10.12 -1.55
C GLY A 170 10.27 9.89 -1.89
N LEU A 171 10.71 8.66 -2.10
CA LEU A 171 12.10 8.25 -2.35
C LEU A 171 13.02 8.51 -1.14
N THR A 172 12.51 8.36 0.07
CA THR A 172 13.25 8.68 1.30
C THR A 172 13.37 7.53 2.29
N ASN A 173 12.57 6.46 2.15
CA ASN A 173 12.60 5.32 3.06
C ASN A 173 13.59 4.22 2.60
N PRO A 174 13.87 3.20 3.43
CA PRO A 174 14.78 2.11 3.10
C PRO A 174 14.38 1.21 1.92
N ALA A 175 13.12 1.28 1.45
CA ALA A 175 12.70 0.58 0.24
C ALA A 175 13.22 1.27 -1.03
N THR A 176 13.72 2.50 -0.91
CA THR A 176 14.32 3.25 -2.02
C THR A 176 15.64 2.60 -2.45
N THR A 177 15.70 2.18 -3.70
CA THR A 177 16.88 1.58 -4.32
C THR A 177 17.44 2.48 -5.42
N ASP A 178 18.69 2.26 -5.83
CA ASP A 178 19.27 2.89 -7.03
C ASP A 178 18.41 2.63 -8.28
N ARG A 179 17.79 1.45 -8.35
CA ARG A 179 16.89 1.07 -9.44
C ARG A 179 15.60 1.88 -9.41
N SER A 180 14.96 2.02 -8.25
CA SER A 180 13.74 2.84 -8.15
C SER A 180 13.99 4.31 -8.49
N LEU A 181 15.15 4.86 -8.10
CA LEU A 181 15.57 6.22 -8.48
C LEU A 181 15.77 6.37 -9.99
N LEU A 182 16.43 5.38 -10.62
CA LEU A 182 16.62 5.36 -12.06
C LEU A 182 15.28 5.31 -12.79
N ILE A 183 14.37 4.42 -12.36
CA ILE A 183 13.04 4.26 -12.96
C ILE A 183 12.22 5.53 -12.78
N ALA A 184 12.23 6.15 -11.61
CA ALA A 184 11.57 7.42 -11.37
C ALA A 184 12.05 8.51 -12.32
N GLY A 185 13.37 8.61 -12.55
CA GLY A 185 13.96 9.52 -13.53
C GLY A 185 13.49 9.24 -14.97
N LEU A 186 13.41 7.97 -15.36
CA LEU A 186 12.90 7.56 -16.68
C LEU A 186 11.41 7.89 -16.83
N LEU A 187 10.59 7.62 -15.81
CA LEU A 187 9.16 7.94 -15.83
C LEU A 187 8.92 9.46 -15.95
N MET A 188 9.72 10.27 -15.27
CA MET A 188 9.70 11.74 -15.47
C MET A 188 10.06 12.12 -16.91
N LYS A 189 11.04 11.45 -17.52
CA LYS A 189 11.39 11.64 -18.94
C LYS A 189 10.26 11.23 -19.90
N TYR A 190 9.48 10.21 -19.54
CA TYR A 190 8.26 9.82 -20.28
C TYR A 190 7.08 10.77 -20.03
N GLY A 191 7.26 11.82 -19.24
CA GLY A 191 6.28 12.87 -19.03
C GLY A 191 5.37 12.67 -17.83
N ALA A 192 5.75 11.83 -16.88
CA ALA A 192 5.01 11.67 -15.62
C ALA A 192 4.77 13.02 -14.94
N ASN A 193 3.57 13.22 -14.43
CA ASN A 193 3.17 14.47 -13.79
C ASN A 193 3.59 14.53 -12.31
N PHE A 194 4.89 14.62 -12.05
CA PHE A 194 5.44 14.67 -10.70
C PHE A 194 4.84 15.82 -9.87
N LYS A 195 4.50 16.96 -10.51
CA LYS A 195 3.87 18.09 -9.81
C LYS A 195 2.51 17.68 -9.18
N LYS A 196 1.70 16.91 -9.90
CA LYS A 196 0.45 16.36 -9.35
C LYS A 196 0.73 15.36 -8.23
N ILE A 197 1.65 14.40 -8.45
CA ILE A 197 2.02 13.40 -7.46
C ILE A 197 2.54 14.05 -6.16
N SER A 198 3.47 14.99 -6.27
CA SER A 198 4.04 15.71 -5.12
C SER A 198 2.99 16.59 -4.42
N ALA A 199 2.17 17.33 -5.19
CA ALA A 199 1.11 18.13 -4.59
C ALA A 199 0.18 17.26 -3.75
N TYR A 200 -0.06 16.05 -4.22
CA TYR A 200 -0.93 15.10 -3.61
C TYR A 200 -0.36 14.51 -2.32
N ASN A 201 0.86 14.03 -2.35
CA ASN A 201 1.51 13.44 -1.17
C ASN A 201 1.81 14.47 -0.05
N VAL A 202 2.00 15.76 -0.43
CA VAL A 202 2.44 16.80 0.52
C VAL A 202 1.32 17.81 0.85
N ARG A 203 0.45 18.14 -0.13
CA ARG A 203 -0.45 19.31 -0.03
C ARG A 203 -1.90 18.99 0.27
N THR A 204 -2.32 17.73 0.23
CA THR A 204 -3.73 17.35 0.38
C THR A 204 -4.16 17.06 1.81
N LYS A 205 -3.29 17.26 2.79
CA LYS A 205 -3.68 17.11 4.19
C LYS A 205 -4.63 18.25 4.58
N GLU A 206 -5.84 17.89 4.94
CA GLU A 206 -6.80 18.83 5.48
C GLU A 206 -6.22 19.56 6.72
N PRO A 207 -6.53 20.85 6.95
CA PRO A 207 -6.02 21.57 8.12
C PRO A 207 -6.28 20.86 9.45
N LYS A 208 -7.41 20.13 9.55
CA LYS A 208 -7.75 19.33 10.74
C LYS A 208 -6.80 18.14 10.93
N MET A 209 -6.28 17.55 9.85
CA MET A 209 -5.24 16.51 9.92
C MET A 209 -3.91 17.05 10.44
N LEU A 210 -3.53 18.26 10.06
CA LEU A 210 -2.33 18.89 10.60
C LEU A 210 -2.50 19.24 12.08
N LYS A 211 -3.73 19.61 12.52
CA LYS A 211 -4.02 19.86 13.94
C LYS A 211 -3.89 18.58 14.77
N ILE A 212 -4.43 17.46 14.30
CA ILE A 212 -4.30 16.18 15.04
C ILE A 212 -2.86 15.67 15.05
N TRP A 213 -2.10 15.87 13.98
CA TRP A 213 -0.66 15.62 13.97
C TRP A 213 0.07 16.50 15.00
N GLY A 214 -0.29 17.80 15.06
CA GLY A 214 0.25 18.73 16.06
C GLY A 214 0.00 18.27 17.49
N LEU A 215 -1.20 17.74 17.79
CA LEU A 215 -1.49 17.15 19.10
C LEU A 215 -0.62 15.94 19.41
N ALA A 216 -0.44 15.04 18.44
CA ALA A 216 0.44 13.90 18.62
C ALA A 216 1.89 14.34 18.85
N MET A 217 2.38 15.31 18.10
CA MET A 217 3.74 15.85 18.26
C MET A 217 3.94 16.54 19.62
N GLN A 218 2.92 17.26 20.12
CA GLN A 218 2.95 17.91 21.43
C GLN A 218 3.03 16.89 22.58
N ARG A 219 2.51 15.68 22.36
CA ARG A 219 2.44 14.60 23.36
C ARG A 219 3.56 13.56 23.19
N ILE A 220 4.62 13.89 22.50
CA ILE A 220 5.78 13.01 22.37
C ILE A 220 6.43 12.84 23.73
N VAL A 221 6.57 11.59 24.15
CA VAL A 221 7.35 11.17 25.31
C VAL A 221 8.59 10.43 24.81
N TYR A 222 9.77 10.88 25.17
CA TYR A 222 11.05 10.26 24.84
C TYR A 222 11.52 9.36 25.96
N ASP A 223 11.86 8.12 25.64
CA ASP A 223 12.50 7.18 26.55
C ASP A 223 14.01 7.16 26.30
N PRO A 224 14.83 7.65 27.23
CA PRO A 224 16.28 7.72 27.04
C PRO A 224 16.98 6.36 27.17
N GLN A 225 16.34 5.32 27.75
CA GLN A 225 16.93 3.99 27.85
C GLN A 225 16.77 3.20 26.55
N LEU A 226 15.60 3.32 25.94
CA LEU A 226 15.26 2.64 24.68
C LEU A 226 15.61 3.49 23.46
N HIS A 227 15.95 4.77 23.65
CA HIS A 227 16.05 5.75 22.56
C HIS A 227 14.81 5.71 21.68
N SER A 228 13.63 5.71 22.28
CA SER A 228 12.37 5.61 21.56
C SER A 228 11.45 6.77 21.88
N ILE A 229 10.49 7.01 20.99
CA ILE A 229 9.40 7.94 21.26
C ILE A 229 8.08 7.22 21.24
N THR A 230 7.22 7.62 22.20
CA THR A 230 5.82 7.22 22.23
C THR A 230 4.95 8.47 22.17
N THR A 231 3.90 8.41 21.41
CA THR A 231 2.85 9.43 21.39
C THR A 231 1.47 8.79 21.28
N PHE A 232 0.43 9.57 21.51
CA PHE A 232 -0.92 9.02 21.51
C PHE A 232 -1.98 10.00 21.05
N LEU A 233 -3.09 9.42 20.59
CA LEU A 233 -4.33 10.12 20.22
C LEU A 233 -5.52 9.37 20.82
N THR A 234 -6.45 10.12 21.39
CA THR A 234 -7.67 9.58 22.00
C THR A 234 -8.88 9.75 21.09
N LEU A 235 -9.94 8.99 21.33
CA LEU A 235 -11.21 9.18 20.61
C LEU A 235 -11.77 10.60 20.77
N THR A 236 -11.54 11.23 21.93
CA THR A 236 -11.93 12.62 22.16
C THR A 236 -11.20 13.60 21.24
N ASP A 237 -9.91 13.36 20.93
CA ASP A 237 -9.14 14.19 20.01
C ASP A 237 -9.72 14.14 18.59
N PHE A 238 -10.04 12.93 18.12
CA PHE A 238 -10.67 12.73 16.83
C PHE A 238 -12.05 13.39 16.75
N ALA A 239 -12.88 13.22 17.79
CA ALA A 239 -14.21 13.83 17.84
C ALA A 239 -14.12 15.36 17.83
N ASN A 240 -13.26 15.96 18.66
CA ASN A 240 -13.09 17.41 18.76
C ASN A 240 -12.63 18.06 17.46
N LEU A 241 -11.79 17.36 16.69
CA LEU A 241 -11.26 17.85 15.41
C LEU A 241 -12.07 17.35 14.21
N GLN A 242 -13.10 16.55 14.43
CA GLN A 242 -13.91 15.93 13.37
C GLN A 242 -13.04 15.21 12.32
N VAL A 243 -12.06 14.43 12.81
CA VAL A 243 -11.17 13.61 12.01
C VAL A 243 -11.57 12.17 12.15
N ASP A 244 -11.65 11.45 11.03
CA ASP A 244 -11.83 10.00 11.04
C ASP A 244 -10.53 9.33 11.50
N GLU A 245 -10.62 8.52 12.57
CA GLU A 245 -9.46 7.81 13.14
C GLU A 245 -8.77 6.85 12.16
N ASN A 246 -9.48 6.41 11.11
CA ASN A 246 -8.95 5.52 10.10
C ASN A 246 -8.13 6.26 9.02
N LYS A 247 -8.24 7.59 8.97
CA LYS A 247 -7.55 8.43 8.00
C LYS A 247 -6.22 9.02 8.49
N LEU A 248 -5.67 8.52 9.60
CA LEU A 248 -4.42 9.03 10.20
C LEU A 248 -3.17 8.55 9.45
N GLU A 249 -3.16 8.64 8.13
CA GLU A 249 -2.04 8.20 7.31
C GLU A 249 -0.82 9.12 7.41
N GLY A 250 0.37 8.50 7.38
CA GLY A 250 1.66 9.18 7.26
C GLY A 250 2.26 9.67 8.59
N LEU A 251 1.49 9.80 9.69
CA LEU A 251 2.03 10.27 10.97
C LEU A 251 3.10 9.33 11.52
N SER A 252 2.82 8.02 11.59
CA SER A 252 3.79 7.04 12.09
C SER A 252 5.08 7.02 11.24
N ASN A 253 4.94 7.16 9.92
CA ASN A 253 6.09 7.23 9.01
C ASN A 253 6.88 8.53 9.20
N PHE A 254 6.19 9.67 9.39
CA PHE A 254 6.85 10.95 9.68
C PHE A 254 7.67 10.87 10.98
N LEU A 255 7.08 10.32 12.04
CA LEU A 255 7.74 10.18 13.33
C LEU A 255 8.97 9.25 13.27
N SER A 256 8.96 8.22 12.41
CA SER A 256 10.10 7.30 12.28
C SER A 256 11.37 7.92 11.70
N GLY A 257 11.25 9.07 11.04
CA GLY A 257 12.39 9.83 10.51
C GLY A 257 13.07 10.78 11.51
N LEU A 258 12.65 10.79 12.77
CA LEU A 258 13.28 11.64 13.77
C LEU A 258 14.70 11.17 14.13
N LYS A 259 15.60 12.13 14.28
CA LYS A 259 17.01 11.87 14.60
C LYS A 259 17.15 11.28 16.01
N ASP A 260 18.12 10.39 16.19
CA ASP A 260 18.48 9.77 17.48
C ASP A 260 17.33 8.95 18.14
N VAL A 261 16.45 8.38 17.33
CA VAL A 261 15.31 7.56 17.76
C VAL A 261 15.40 6.16 17.14
N ASN A 262 15.52 5.13 17.97
CA ASN A 262 15.58 3.72 17.55
C ASN A 262 14.27 3.24 16.92
N PHE A 263 13.15 3.53 17.57
CA PHE A 263 11.81 3.23 17.06
C PHE A 263 10.77 4.18 17.63
N THR A 264 9.63 4.21 16.98
CA THR A 264 8.49 5.04 17.39
C THR A 264 7.27 4.19 17.65
N LEU A 265 6.46 4.59 18.63
CA LEU A 265 5.18 3.99 18.96
C LEU A 265 4.09 5.06 18.94
N LEU A 266 3.14 4.92 18.03
CA LEU A 266 1.91 5.69 18.01
C LEU A 266 0.78 4.84 18.60
N LEU A 267 0.18 5.28 19.71
CA LEU A 267 -0.99 4.69 20.32
C LEU A 267 -2.25 5.45 19.89
N THR A 268 -3.28 4.75 19.48
CA THR A 268 -4.54 5.35 19.02
C THR A 268 -5.71 4.62 19.65
N GLU A 269 -6.55 5.35 20.39
CA GLU A 269 -7.80 4.78 20.88
C GLU A 269 -8.74 4.48 19.70
N LYS A 270 -9.44 3.36 19.82
CA LYS A 270 -10.43 2.88 18.88
C LYS A 270 -11.77 2.65 19.60
N GLU A 271 -12.85 2.67 18.84
CA GLU A 271 -14.17 2.30 19.37
C GLU A 271 -14.14 0.91 20.03
N GLY A 272 -15.02 0.68 21.02
CA GLY A 272 -15.09 -0.59 21.74
C GLY A 272 -14.03 -0.76 22.82
N GLY A 273 -13.35 0.32 23.27
CA GLY A 273 -12.34 0.24 24.33
C GLY A 273 -11.08 -0.48 23.88
N LEU A 274 -10.69 -0.28 22.64
CA LEU A 274 -9.48 -0.81 22.02
C LEU A 274 -8.43 0.28 21.84
N ILE A 275 -7.16 -0.12 21.90
CA ILE A 275 -6.00 0.71 21.60
C ILE A 275 -5.19 0.02 20.51
N LYS A 276 -5.02 0.71 19.39
CA LYS A 276 -4.10 0.29 18.32
C LYS A 276 -2.74 0.90 18.58
N GLY A 277 -1.70 0.06 18.66
CA GLY A 277 -0.30 0.47 18.65
C GLY A 277 0.31 0.30 17.28
N SER A 278 1.04 1.31 16.81
CA SER A 278 1.75 1.28 15.53
C SER A 278 3.23 1.57 15.76
N PHE A 279 4.05 0.56 15.58
CA PHE A 279 5.51 0.66 15.66
C PHE A 279 6.11 1.00 14.30
N ARG A 280 7.17 1.83 14.30
CA ARG A 280 8.01 2.09 13.13
C ARG A 280 9.46 2.23 13.54
N THR A 281 10.37 1.78 12.65
CA THR A 281 11.81 2.03 12.74
C THR A 281 12.42 2.16 11.35
N ILE A 282 13.50 2.93 11.25
CA ILE A 282 14.34 2.99 10.05
C ILE A 282 15.62 2.14 10.19
N HIS A 283 15.91 1.64 11.40
CA HIS A 283 17.15 0.94 11.73
C HIS A 283 17.05 -0.56 11.42
N ASP A 284 18.06 -1.11 10.74
CA ASP A 284 18.12 -2.52 10.35
C ASP A 284 18.33 -3.49 11.53
N HIS A 285 18.91 -3.00 12.62
CA HIS A 285 19.16 -3.81 13.82
C HIS A 285 17.97 -3.84 14.80
N ILE A 286 16.89 -3.13 14.51
CA ILE A 286 15.67 -3.09 15.33
C ILE A 286 14.58 -3.90 14.63
N ASP A 287 13.98 -4.83 15.35
CA ASP A 287 12.83 -5.60 14.88
C ASP A 287 11.56 -5.22 15.67
N VAL A 288 10.79 -4.30 15.09
CA VAL A 288 9.51 -3.90 15.70
C VAL A 288 8.41 -4.94 15.48
N GLY A 289 8.58 -5.88 14.54
CA GLY A 289 7.68 -7.03 14.37
C GLY A 289 7.72 -7.93 15.59
N ALA A 290 8.93 -8.24 16.09
CA ALA A 290 9.12 -9.01 17.31
C ALA A 290 8.56 -8.28 18.56
N LEU A 291 8.62 -6.94 18.61
CA LEU A 291 7.98 -6.17 19.68
C LEU A 291 6.46 -6.27 19.63
N ALA A 292 5.86 -6.10 18.46
CA ALA A 292 4.42 -6.21 18.28
C ALA A 292 3.89 -7.62 18.61
N GLN A 293 4.62 -8.68 18.25
CA GLN A 293 4.25 -10.07 18.55
C GLN A 293 4.13 -10.32 20.06
N LYS A 294 5.00 -9.72 20.90
CA LYS A 294 4.92 -9.81 22.36
C LYS A 294 3.64 -9.19 22.92
N LEU A 295 3.00 -8.31 22.16
CA LEU A 295 1.74 -7.64 22.51
C LEU A 295 0.54 -8.25 21.77
N GLY A 296 0.70 -9.45 21.21
CA GLY A 296 -0.37 -10.16 20.50
C GLY A 296 -0.64 -9.60 19.08
N GLY A 297 0.27 -8.79 18.54
CA GLY A 297 0.19 -8.24 17.21
C GLY A 297 1.17 -8.89 16.23
N GLY A 298 1.58 -8.13 15.20
CA GLY A 298 2.52 -8.60 14.19
C GLY A 298 2.86 -7.53 13.17
N GLY A 299 3.60 -7.94 12.14
CA GLY A 299 4.03 -7.05 11.06
C GLY A 299 5.44 -7.38 10.60
N HIS A 300 6.02 -6.43 9.86
CA HIS A 300 7.39 -6.54 9.35
C HIS A 300 8.41 -5.97 10.35
N GLN A 301 9.67 -6.31 10.16
CA GLN A 301 10.79 -5.84 10.97
C GLN A 301 10.77 -4.31 11.20
N LYS A 302 10.39 -3.51 10.18
CA LYS A 302 10.40 -2.04 10.25
C LYS A 302 9.04 -1.39 10.49
N ALA A 303 7.96 -2.14 10.34
CA ALA A 303 6.59 -1.65 10.49
C ALA A 303 5.67 -2.73 11.04
N ALA A 304 5.17 -2.55 12.24
CA ALA A 304 4.34 -3.53 12.92
C ALA A 304 3.26 -2.86 13.76
N GLY A 305 2.24 -3.60 14.14
CA GLY A 305 1.16 -3.11 14.95
C GLY A 305 0.55 -4.17 15.85
N PHE A 306 -0.17 -3.71 16.88
CA PHE A 306 -0.92 -4.55 17.80
C PHE A 306 -2.22 -3.86 18.19
N VAL A 307 -3.14 -4.61 18.73
CA VAL A 307 -4.39 -4.09 19.31
C VAL A 307 -4.57 -4.71 20.69
N ILE A 308 -4.78 -3.87 21.69
CA ILE A 308 -5.04 -4.30 23.07
C ILE A 308 -6.31 -3.66 23.60
N LYS A 309 -6.93 -4.25 24.62
CA LYS A 309 -8.05 -3.65 25.35
C LYS A 309 -7.53 -2.65 26.38
N GLY A 310 -8.23 -1.51 26.51
CA GLY A 310 -7.91 -0.51 27.51
C GLY A 310 -8.29 0.90 27.10
N LYS A 311 -7.91 1.85 27.95
CA LYS A 311 -8.06 3.29 27.75
C LYS A 311 -6.73 3.99 27.98
N LEU A 312 -6.43 5.01 27.19
CA LEU A 312 -5.22 5.82 27.33
C LEU A 312 -5.44 6.88 28.42
N VAL A 313 -4.49 6.97 29.32
CA VAL A 313 -4.42 8.05 30.32
C VAL A 313 -3.03 8.66 30.27
N TYR A 314 -2.97 9.98 30.29
CA TYR A 314 -1.74 10.74 30.30
C TYR A 314 -1.66 11.59 31.57
N ASN A 315 -0.68 11.31 32.40
CA ASN A 315 -0.41 12.05 33.63
C ASN A 315 1.09 12.28 33.79
N ASP A 316 1.46 13.50 34.12
CA ASP A 316 2.84 13.89 34.50
C ASP A 316 3.95 13.44 33.53
N GLY A 317 3.64 13.43 32.23
CA GLY A 317 4.63 13.04 31.21
C GLY A 317 4.64 11.54 30.91
N GLU A 318 3.80 10.73 31.56
CA GLU A 318 3.70 9.29 31.35
C GLU A 318 2.41 8.91 30.63
N ILE A 319 2.53 7.98 29.70
CA ILE A 319 1.39 7.38 28.98
C ILE A 319 1.10 6.04 29.63
N MET A 320 -0.10 5.88 30.16
CA MET A 320 -0.55 4.65 30.79
C MET A 320 -1.73 4.04 30.01
N VAL A 321 -1.75 2.70 29.97
CA VAL A 321 -2.90 1.93 29.49
C VAL A 321 -3.63 1.36 30.70
N ILE A 322 -4.84 1.81 30.94
CA ILE A 322 -5.70 1.24 31.98
C ILE A 322 -6.56 0.16 31.32
N GLN A 323 -6.41 -1.09 31.77
CA GLN A 323 -7.28 -2.19 31.37
C GLN A 323 -8.54 -2.14 32.22
N ASN A 324 -9.71 -2.15 31.61
CA ASN A 324 -11.02 -2.23 32.27
C ASN A 324 -11.30 -3.67 32.66
#